data_da5c8ae16a4f6011cd4cf3172aaaad8a
#
_entry.id   da5c8ae16a4f6011cd4cf3172aaaad8a
#
_cell.length_a   1.000
_cell.length_b   1.000
_cell.length_c   1.000
_cell.angle_alpha   90.00
_cell.angle_beta   90.00
_cell.angle_gamma   90.00
#
_symmetry.space_group_name_H-M   'P 1'
#
loop_
_entity.id
_entity.type
_entity.pdbx_description
1 polymer ?
#
loop_
_entity_poly.entity_id
_entity_poly.type
_entity_poly.pdbx_seq_one_letter_code
_entity_poly.pdbx_strand_id
1 'polypeptide(L)'
;YGHVPNGNRTYYLSRSQPPMLACMVELAERSGAADPLDMLHALRREHTWWVDGADALRPGETHRHCVAMPDGSVLQRYWDDRDGPREESYREDVATARASDRPAHDVYRDLRAGAASGWDFSSRWNDEPGDLSTIRTTSIVPVDLNAFLLVLERLLARLSEQDGDVTSAHAFAEAADARAAAIDRWLWSDEDGAFLDFD
;
A
#
# COMPACT_ATOMS: atom_id res chain seq x y z
N TYR A 1 -5.78 -15.09 2.20
CA TYR A 1 -5.55 -13.82 2.87
C TYR A 1 -5.90 -12.62 1.97
N GLY A 2 -5.73 -12.75 0.67
CA GLY A 2 -6.00 -11.65 -0.26
C GLY A 2 -4.78 -10.75 -0.54
N HIS A 3 -3.69 -10.93 0.14
CA HIS A 3 -2.44 -10.18 -0.03
C HIS A 3 -1.23 -11.10 0.17
N VAL A 4 -0.06 -10.66 -0.24
CA VAL A 4 1.22 -11.32 0.09
C VAL A 4 1.58 -10.96 1.53
N PRO A 5 1.60 -11.93 2.47
CA PRO A 5 1.93 -11.64 3.87
C PRO A 5 3.36 -11.11 4.05
N ASN A 6 3.57 -10.31 5.07
CA ASN A 6 4.86 -9.72 5.40
C ASN A 6 5.97 -10.78 5.69
N GLY A 7 5.57 -12.01 6.03
CA GLY A 7 6.47 -13.14 6.20
C GLY A 7 5.73 -14.46 6.39
N ASN A 8 6.47 -15.54 6.58
CA ASN A 8 5.95 -16.91 6.62
C ASN A 8 5.60 -17.42 8.04
N ARG A 9 5.46 -16.52 9.02
CA ARG A 9 5.00 -16.85 10.37
C ARG A 9 3.56 -16.37 10.55
N THR A 10 2.80 -17.02 11.44
CA THR A 10 1.39 -16.70 11.68
C THR A 10 1.14 -15.27 12.13
N TYR A 11 2.07 -14.66 12.84
CA TYR A 11 1.96 -13.29 13.31
C TYR A 11 2.22 -12.22 12.22
N TYR A 12 2.73 -12.62 11.04
CA TYR A 12 2.87 -11.74 9.87
C TYR A 12 1.60 -11.61 9.03
N LEU A 13 0.59 -12.47 9.26
CA LEU A 13 -0.56 -12.59 8.35
C LEU A 13 -1.51 -11.38 8.35
N SER A 14 -1.39 -10.48 9.32
CA SER A 14 -2.23 -9.26 9.40
C SER A 14 -1.72 -8.12 8.53
N ARG A 15 -0.45 -8.14 8.10
CA ARG A 15 0.15 -7.09 7.29
C ARG A 15 0.78 -7.63 6.01
N SER A 16 0.78 -6.77 4.97
CA SER A 16 1.30 -7.10 3.64
C SER A 16 2.81 -6.89 3.52
N GLN A 17 3.30 -7.23 2.35
CA GLN A 17 4.47 -6.62 1.71
C GLN A 17 3.99 -5.49 0.77
N PRO A 18 4.88 -4.65 0.22
CA PRO A 18 4.55 -3.84 -0.95
C PRO A 18 3.98 -4.72 -2.07
N PRO A 19 2.98 -4.25 -2.85
CA PRO A 19 2.29 -5.09 -3.85
C PRO A 19 3.14 -5.32 -5.10
N MET A 20 4.26 -6.01 -4.94
CA MET A 20 5.21 -6.30 -6.02
C MET A 20 4.84 -7.54 -6.84
N LEU A 21 3.74 -8.24 -6.50
CA LEU A 21 3.34 -9.45 -7.22
C LEU A 21 3.14 -9.17 -8.71
N ALA A 22 2.54 -8.03 -9.08
CA ALA A 22 2.37 -7.64 -10.48
C ALA A 22 3.71 -7.53 -11.23
N CYS A 23 4.70 -6.87 -10.64
CA CYS A 23 6.05 -6.76 -11.22
C CYS A 23 6.72 -8.14 -11.37
N MET A 24 6.51 -9.04 -10.40
CA MET A 24 7.05 -10.41 -10.46
C MET A 24 6.39 -11.22 -11.56
N VAL A 25 5.08 -11.10 -11.76
CA VAL A 25 4.33 -11.77 -12.84
C VAL A 25 4.80 -11.28 -14.20
N GLU A 26 4.95 -9.97 -14.40
CA GLU A 26 5.49 -9.42 -15.66
C GLU A 26 6.93 -9.89 -15.94
N LEU A 27 7.76 -10.01 -14.90
CA LEU A 27 9.12 -10.52 -15.05
C LEU A 27 9.12 -12.00 -15.45
N ALA A 28 8.26 -12.82 -14.84
CA ALA A 28 8.10 -14.23 -15.17
C ALA A 28 7.59 -14.43 -16.61
N GLU A 29 6.60 -13.64 -17.03
CA GLU A 29 6.09 -13.61 -18.42
C GLU A 29 7.22 -13.28 -19.40
N ARG A 30 7.95 -12.18 -19.20
CA ARG A 30 9.05 -11.76 -20.09
C ARG A 30 10.17 -12.79 -20.19
N SER A 31 10.42 -13.56 -19.14
CA SER A 31 11.41 -14.63 -19.13
C SER A 31 10.89 -15.96 -19.70
N GLY A 32 9.60 -16.05 -20.00
CA GLY A 32 8.95 -17.30 -20.44
C GLY A 32 8.82 -18.34 -19.32
N ALA A 33 8.95 -17.94 -18.06
CA ALA A 33 8.90 -18.86 -16.93
C ALA A 33 7.47 -19.24 -16.50
N ALA A 34 6.46 -18.41 -16.79
CA ALA A 34 5.07 -18.67 -16.47
C ALA A 34 4.13 -17.95 -17.43
N ASP A 35 2.92 -18.51 -17.58
CA ASP A 35 1.80 -17.79 -18.21
C ASP A 35 1.22 -16.81 -17.19
N PRO A 36 1.15 -15.50 -17.46
CA PRO A 36 0.62 -14.52 -16.53
C PRO A 36 -0.86 -14.72 -16.22
N LEU A 37 -1.63 -15.37 -17.12
CA LEU A 37 -3.05 -15.68 -16.90
C LEU A 37 -3.26 -16.64 -15.71
N ASP A 38 -2.31 -17.51 -15.42
CA ASP A 38 -2.36 -18.39 -14.24
C ASP A 38 -2.42 -17.59 -12.93
N MET A 39 -1.93 -16.34 -12.94
CA MET A 39 -1.89 -15.47 -11.78
C MET A 39 -3.04 -14.46 -11.70
N LEU A 40 -3.89 -14.38 -12.73
CA LEU A 40 -4.95 -13.36 -12.82
C LEU A 40 -5.88 -13.34 -11.59
N HIS A 41 -6.29 -14.53 -11.12
CA HIS A 41 -7.13 -14.62 -9.92
C HIS A 41 -6.42 -14.11 -8.65
N ALA A 42 -5.15 -14.40 -8.48
CA ALA A 42 -4.37 -13.94 -7.35
C ALA A 42 -4.17 -12.40 -7.36
N LEU A 43 -3.87 -11.84 -8.53
CA LEU A 43 -3.74 -10.39 -8.75
C LEU A 43 -5.05 -9.65 -8.46
N ARG A 44 -6.20 -10.18 -8.94
CA ARG A 44 -7.53 -9.61 -8.64
C ARG A 44 -7.83 -9.61 -7.13
N ARG A 45 -7.45 -10.66 -6.41
CA ARG A 45 -7.62 -10.73 -4.96
C ARG A 45 -6.73 -9.74 -4.22
N GLU A 46 -5.50 -9.56 -4.67
CA GLU A 46 -4.58 -8.57 -4.09
C GLU A 46 -5.11 -7.15 -4.29
N HIS A 47 -5.56 -6.83 -5.51
CA HIS A 47 -6.17 -5.54 -5.78
C HIS A 47 -7.39 -5.28 -4.88
N THR A 48 -8.34 -6.24 -4.81
CA THR A 48 -9.52 -6.12 -3.94
C THR A 48 -9.15 -5.84 -2.49
N TRP A 49 -8.10 -6.49 -1.97
CA TRP A 49 -7.65 -6.27 -0.60
C TRP A 49 -7.11 -4.85 -0.37
N TRP A 50 -6.37 -4.30 -1.35
CA TRP A 50 -5.83 -2.94 -1.25
C TRP A 50 -6.87 -1.84 -1.35
N VAL A 51 -7.97 -2.06 -2.09
CA VAL A 51 -9.01 -1.04 -2.32
C VAL A 51 -10.25 -1.27 -1.45
N ASP A 52 -10.22 -2.25 -0.52
CA ASP A 52 -11.35 -2.60 0.33
C ASP A 52 -11.84 -1.40 1.13
N GLY A 53 -13.14 -1.07 0.96
CA GLY A 53 -13.81 0.06 1.60
C GLY A 53 -13.65 1.42 0.89
N ALA A 54 -12.92 1.50 -0.24
CA ALA A 54 -12.72 2.75 -0.99
C ALA A 54 -14.05 3.43 -1.40
N ASP A 55 -15.02 2.64 -1.90
CA ASP A 55 -16.29 3.14 -2.44
C ASP A 55 -17.20 3.83 -1.41
N ALA A 56 -16.95 3.60 -0.13
CA ALA A 56 -17.78 4.17 0.95
C ALA A 56 -17.20 5.49 1.49
N LEU A 57 -16.01 5.89 1.07
CA LEU A 57 -15.32 7.06 1.61
C LEU A 57 -15.82 8.37 1.00
N ARG A 58 -15.92 9.39 1.85
CA ARG A 58 -16.12 10.78 1.43
C ARG A 58 -14.76 11.49 1.41
N PRO A 59 -14.63 12.61 0.67
CA PRO A 59 -13.41 13.40 0.67
C PRO A 59 -12.89 13.71 2.08
N GLY A 60 -11.62 13.41 2.34
CA GLY A 60 -10.96 13.57 3.63
C GLY A 60 -11.15 12.42 4.62
N GLU A 61 -11.95 11.39 4.28
CA GLU A 61 -12.09 10.19 5.12
C GLU A 61 -11.04 9.13 4.78
N THR A 62 -10.77 8.27 5.75
CA THR A 62 -9.83 7.15 5.59
C THR A 62 -10.44 5.86 6.12
N HIS A 63 -10.15 4.74 5.46
CA HIS A 63 -10.47 3.41 5.96
C HIS A 63 -9.34 2.45 5.62
N ARG A 64 -8.71 1.87 6.64
CA ARG A 64 -7.60 0.92 6.48
C ARG A 64 -6.53 1.46 5.51
N HIS A 65 -6.35 0.82 4.36
CA HIS A 65 -5.40 1.23 3.32
C HIS A 65 -5.86 2.44 2.51
N CYS A 66 -7.15 2.76 2.47
CA CYS A 66 -7.72 3.76 1.59
C CYS A 66 -7.77 5.15 2.23
N VAL A 67 -7.35 6.14 1.46
CA VAL A 67 -7.41 7.57 1.81
C VAL A 67 -8.15 8.29 0.70
N ALA A 68 -9.33 8.88 0.99
CA ALA A 68 -10.03 9.75 0.06
C ALA A 68 -9.43 11.15 0.13
N MET A 69 -8.79 11.55 -0.94
CA MET A 69 -8.18 12.86 -1.10
C MET A 69 -9.25 13.96 -1.14
N PRO A 70 -8.91 15.24 -0.92
CA PRO A 70 -9.89 16.35 -0.90
C PRO A 70 -10.76 16.48 -2.15
N ASP A 71 -10.30 16.02 -3.31
CA ASP A 71 -11.07 16.02 -4.57
C ASP A 71 -11.93 14.76 -4.77
N GLY A 72 -11.89 13.82 -3.81
CA GLY A 72 -12.61 12.55 -3.87
C GLY A 72 -11.85 11.42 -4.57
N SER A 73 -10.68 11.67 -5.15
CA SER A 73 -9.81 10.58 -5.62
C SER A 73 -9.32 9.74 -4.44
N VAL A 74 -9.03 8.45 -4.67
CA VAL A 74 -8.58 7.55 -3.59
C VAL A 74 -7.16 7.08 -3.87
N LEU A 75 -6.28 7.31 -2.90
CA LEU A 75 -4.92 6.76 -2.86
C LEU A 75 -4.78 5.83 -1.66
N GLN A 76 -3.70 5.04 -1.63
CA GLN A 76 -3.46 4.05 -0.58
C GLN A 76 -2.30 4.43 0.31
N ARG A 77 -2.40 3.96 1.57
CA ARG A 77 -1.36 4.01 2.60
C ARG A 77 -1.06 2.62 3.14
N TYR A 78 0.07 2.44 3.80
CA TYR A 78 0.33 1.22 4.55
C TYR A 78 -0.49 1.17 5.83
N TRP A 79 -0.94 -0.04 6.20
CA TRP A 79 -1.82 -0.27 7.34
C TRP A 79 -1.68 -1.70 7.87
N ASP A 80 -1.89 -1.87 9.18
CA ASP A 80 -2.16 -3.17 9.81
C ASP A 80 -3.39 -3.03 10.72
N ASP A 81 -4.31 -3.99 10.67
CA ASP A 81 -5.51 -3.99 11.52
C ASP A 81 -5.18 -4.20 13.00
N ARG A 82 -4.01 -4.75 13.31
CA ARG A 82 -3.52 -4.89 14.69
C ARG A 82 -2.86 -3.60 15.16
N ASP A 83 -3.02 -3.33 16.45
CA ASP A 83 -2.52 -2.14 17.15
C ASP A 83 -1.73 -2.49 18.44
N GLY A 84 -1.24 -3.71 18.51
CA GLY A 84 -0.29 -4.17 19.54
C GLY A 84 1.14 -4.18 19.01
N PRO A 85 2.14 -4.33 19.91
CA PRO A 85 3.53 -4.44 19.51
C PRO A 85 3.75 -5.65 18.60
N ARG A 86 4.70 -5.55 17.67
CA ARG A 86 5.07 -6.66 16.78
C ARG A 86 5.68 -7.78 17.60
N GLU A 87 5.32 -9.01 17.29
CA GLU A 87 5.81 -10.18 18.02
C GLU A 87 7.32 -10.37 17.83
N GLU A 88 7.84 -10.09 16.66
CA GLU A 88 9.27 -10.19 16.31
C GLU A 88 10.16 -9.09 16.90
N SER A 89 9.57 -7.97 17.34
CA SER A 89 10.27 -6.80 17.87
C SER A 89 9.55 -6.24 19.12
N TYR A 90 8.99 -7.12 19.93
CA TYR A 90 8.12 -6.74 21.03
C TYR A 90 8.75 -5.75 22.02
N ARG A 91 10.01 -5.97 22.39
CA ARG A 91 10.73 -5.15 23.39
C ARG A 91 11.02 -3.76 22.84
N GLU A 92 11.44 -3.69 21.59
CA GLU A 92 11.77 -2.48 20.86
C GLU A 92 10.51 -1.63 20.64
N ASP A 93 9.42 -2.23 20.21
CA ASP A 93 8.13 -1.54 20.01
C ASP A 93 7.59 -0.96 21.30
N VAL A 94 7.65 -1.72 22.41
CA VAL A 94 7.23 -1.23 23.74
C VAL A 94 8.12 -0.09 24.20
N ALA A 95 9.44 -0.13 23.95
CA ALA A 95 10.34 0.95 24.30
C ALA A 95 10.05 2.22 23.48
N THR A 96 9.81 2.07 22.16
CA THR A 96 9.43 3.18 21.27
C THR A 96 8.12 3.84 21.72
N ALA A 97 7.08 3.04 21.99
CA ALA A 97 5.80 3.58 22.44
C ALA A 97 5.87 4.29 23.80
N ARG A 98 6.77 3.87 24.71
CA ARG A 98 7.02 4.56 25.98
C ARG A 98 7.77 5.87 25.82
N ALA A 99 8.56 6.01 24.78
CA ALA A 99 9.30 7.25 24.47
C ALA A 99 8.43 8.27 23.71
N SER A 100 7.29 7.85 23.17
CA SER A 100 6.34 8.70 22.43
C SER A 100 5.34 9.37 23.38
N ASP A 101 4.93 10.59 23.03
CA ASP A 101 3.81 11.30 23.69
C ASP A 101 2.43 10.86 23.17
N ARG A 102 2.38 9.97 22.17
CA ARG A 102 1.16 9.47 21.53
C ARG A 102 0.63 8.22 22.21
N PRO A 103 -0.66 7.88 22.06
CA PRO A 103 -1.21 6.61 22.54
C PRO A 103 -0.43 5.41 22.00
N ALA A 104 -0.09 4.46 22.85
CA ALA A 104 0.76 3.32 22.48
C ALA A 104 0.20 2.50 21.31
N HIS A 105 -1.13 2.35 21.20
CA HIS A 105 -1.78 1.61 20.12
C HIS A 105 -1.60 2.30 18.74
N ASP A 106 -1.53 3.63 18.70
CA ASP A 106 -1.25 4.36 17.46
C ASP A 106 0.19 4.15 17.02
N VAL A 107 1.15 4.26 17.97
CA VAL A 107 2.57 4.01 17.68
C VAL A 107 2.79 2.57 17.20
N TYR A 108 2.15 1.58 17.84
CA TYR A 108 2.27 0.20 17.38
C TYR A 108 1.70 -0.01 15.98
N ARG A 109 0.56 0.61 15.65
CA ARG A 109 -0.01 0.53 14.30
C ARG A 109 0.91 1.15 13.27
N ASP A 110 1.52 2.30 13.56
CA ASP A 110 2.49 2.95 12.69
C ASP A 110 3.75 2.11 12.49
N LEU A 111 4.29 1.49 13.54
CA LEU A 111 5.41 0.54 13.45
C LEU A 111 5.06 -0.68 12.58
N ARG A 112 3.86 -1.24 12.74
CA ARG A 112 3.37 -2.36 11.94
C ARG A 112 3.18 -1.97 10.47
N ALA A 113 2.61 -0.80 10.20
CA ALA A 113 2.45 -0.26 8.85
C ALA A 113 3.81 0.04 8.20
N GLY A 114 4.76 0.59 8.94
CA GLY A 114 6.14 0.82 8.49
C GLY A 114 6.83 -0.49 8.11
N ALA A 115 6.64 -1.55 8.92
CA ALA A 115 7.17 -2.88 8.61
C ALA A 115 6.53 -3.51 7.36
N ALA A 116 5.25 -3.20 7.05
CA ALA A 116 4.59 -3.65 5.82
C ALA A 116 5.17 -2.98 4.57
N SER A 117 5.73 -1.78 4.70
CA SER A 117 6.26 -1.00 3.58
C SER A 117 7.60 -1.51 3.03
N GLY A 118 8.34 -2.30 3.81
CA GLY A 118 9.72 -2.68 3.50
C GLY A 118 10.75 -1.55 3.72
N TRP A 119 10.31 -0.37 4.22
CA TRP A 119 11.15 0.78 4.57
C TRP A 119 11.30 0.93 6.09
N ASP A 120 11.35 -0.16 6.82
CA ASP A 120 11.45 -0.21 8.27
C ASP A 120 12.93 -0.13 8.73
N PHE A 121 13.38 0.98 9.46
CA PHE A 121 12.51 2.17 9.48
C PHE A 121 13.24 3.33 8.88
N SER A 122 12.70 3.87 7.80
CA SER A 122 13.21 5.09 7.17
C SER A 122 12.71 6.32 7.93
N SER A 123 13.50 7.39 7.89
CA SER A 123 13.11 8.71 8.43
C SER A 123 11.89 9.32 7.73
N ARG A 124 11.50 8.81 6.55
CA ARG A 124 10.28 9.24 5.84
C ARG A 124 9.00 9.04 6.65
N TRP A 125 9.04 8.13 7.64
CA TRP A 125 7.89 7.83 8.50
C TRP A 125 7.82 8.64 9.78
N ASN A 126 8.84 9.46 10.08
CA ASN A 126 8.97 10.16 11.35
C ASN A 126 8.71 11.66 11.19
N ASP A 127 8.05 12.29 12.17
CA ASP A 127 7.97 13.75 12.24
C ASP A 127 9.34 14.36 12.47
N GLU A 128 10.09 13.79 13.43
CA GLU A 128 11.46 14.21 13.73
C GLU A 128 12.43 13.22 13.09
N PRO A 129 13.23 13.62 12.10
CA PRO A 129 14.18 12.74 11.45
C PRO A 129 15.13 12.06 12.44
N GLY A 130 15.11 10.71 12.42
CA GLY A 130 15.95 9.89 13.31
C GLY A 130 15.33 9.56 14.66
N ASP A 131 14.18 10.11 15.01
CA ASP A 131 13.43 9.75 16.23
C ASP A 131 12.24 8.85 15.88
N LEU A 132 12.42 7.55 16.07
CA LEU A 132 11.38 6.55 15.79
C LEU A 132 10.14 6.68 16.70
N SER A 133 10.24 7.35 17.86
CA SER A 133 9.10 7.59 18.73
C SER A 133 8.07 8.55 18.12
N THR A 134 8.44 9.27 17.06
CA THR A 134 7.59 10.18 16.30
C THR A 134 7.01 9.55 15.02
N ILE A 135 7.10 8.22 14.87
CA ILE A 135 6.62 7.49 13.70
C ILE A 135 5.12 7.70 13.46
N ARG A 136 4.74 7.96 12.19
CA ARG A 136 3.36 8.25 11.77
C ARG A 136 3.03 7.67 10.39
N THR A 137 3.52 6.48 10.10
CA THR A 137 3.37 5.81 8.80
C THR A 137 1.94 5.82 8.27
N THR A 138 0.95 5.63 9.15
CA THR A 138 -0.47 5.59 8.75
C THR A 138 -1.05 6.96 8.40
N SER A 139 -0.34 8.05 8.64
CA SER A 139 -0.72 9.40 8.21
C SER A 139 -0.19 9.75 6.82
N ILE A 140 0.70 8.94 6.25
CA ILE A 140 1.41 9.23 5.01
C ILE A 140 0.81 8.41 3.87
N VAL A 141 0.58 9.07 2.72
CA VAL A 141 0.23 8.43 1.44
C VAL A 141 1.52 8.30 0.62
N PRO A 142 2.13 7.10 0.57
CA PRO A 142 3.44 6.94 -0.05
C PRO A 142 3.34 6.81 -1.56
N VAL A 143 4.25 7.45 -2.28
CA VAL A 143 4.28 7.45 -3.75
C VAL A 143 4.59 6.07 -4.32
N ASP A 144 5.51 5.33 -3.71
CA ASP A 144 5.93 4.00 -4.18
C ASP A 144 4.78 2.98 -4.12
N LEU A 145 4.00 2.93 -3.04
CA LEU A 145 2.83 2.07 -2.93
C LEU A 145 1.82 2.35 -4.06
N ASN A 146 1.51 3.63 -4.29
CA ASN A 146 0.54 4.03 -5.30
C ASN A 146 1.05 3.78 -6.73
N ALA A 147 2.36 3.88 -6.97
CA ALA A 147 2.99 3.49 -8.22
C ALA A 147 2.91 1.96 -8.46
N PHE A 148 3.13 1.14 -7.43
CA PHE A 148 2.96 -0.32 -7.54
C PHE A 148 1.51 -0.73 -7.83
N LEU A 149 0.54 -0.06 -7.20
CA LEU A 149 -0.87 -0.33 -7.46
C LEU A 149 -1.29 0.10 -8.87
N LEU A 150 -0.73 1.19 -9.39
CA LEU A 150 -0.91 1.57 -10.81
C LEU A 150 -0.40 0.49 -11.76
N VAL A 151 0.76 -0.11 -11.47
CA VAL A 151 1.29 -1.24 -12.26
C VAL A 151 0.35 -2.45 -12.17
N LEU A 152 -0.15 -2.76 -10.98
CA LEU A 152 -1.11 -3.86 -10.77
C LEU A 152 -2.41 -3.65 -11.57
N GLU A 153 -2.98 -2.44 -11.55
CA GLU A 153 -4.21 -2.12 -12.29
C GLU A 153 -4.00 -2.20 -13.82
N ARG A 154 -2.89 -1.69 -14.33
CA ARG A 154 -2.53 -1.82 -15.76
C ARG A 154 -2.33 -3.28 -16.18
N LEU A 155 -1.68 -4.09 -15.36
CA LEU A 155 -1.51 -5.51 -15.61
C LEU A 155 -2.87 -6.23 -15.60
N LEU A 156 -3.73 -5.94 -14.63
CA LEU A 156 -5.08 -6.51 -14.54
C LEU A 156 -5.94 -6.16 -15.75
N ALA A 157 -5.90 -4.92 -16.24
CA ALA A 157 -6.59 -4.51 -17.46
C ALA A 157 -6.14 -5.35 -18.67
N ARG A 158 -4.84 -5.46 -18.89
CA ARG A 158 -4.24 -6.24 -19.98
C ARG A 158 -4.60 -7.74 -19.89
N LEU A 159 -4.43 -8.34 -18.72
CA LEU A 159 -4.70 -9.77 -18.54
C LEU A 159 -6.19 -10.10 -18.64
N SER A 160 -7.07 -9.20 -18.15
CA SER A 160 -8.52 -9.38 -18.30
C SER A 160 -8.94 -9.32 -19.77
N GLU A 161 -8.34 -8.45 -20.59
CA GLU A 161 -8.57 -8.41 -22.02
C GLU A 161 -8.12 -9.71 -22.71
N GLN A 162 -6.93 -10.22 -22.36
CA GLN A 162 -6.42 -11.50 -22.87
C GLN A 162 -7.30 -12.70 -22.48
N ASP A 163 -7.89 -12.67 -21.28
CA ASP A 163 -8.83 -13.70 -20.81
C ASP A 163 -10.24 -13.59 -21.42
N GLY A 164 -10.50 -12.51 -22.18
CA GLY A 164 -11.81 -12.23 -22.80
C GLY A 164 -12.81 -11.54 -21.88
N ASP A 165 -12.43 -11.15 -20.66
CA ASP A 165 -13.26 -10.40 -19.72
C ASP A 165 -13.13 -8.89 -19.99
N VAL A 166 -13.78 -8.43 -21.07
CA VAL A 166 -13.73 -7.03 -21.54
C VAL A 166 -14.28 -6.07 -20.48
N THR A 167 -15.27 -6.49 -19.68
CA THR A 167 -15.86 -5.64 -18.63
C THR A 167 -14.83 -5.33 -17.54
N SER A 168 -14.16 -6.35 -17.02
CA SER A 168 -13.11 -6.17 -16.03
C SER A 168 -11.90 -5.42 -16.62
N ALA A 169 -11.53 -5.69 -17.87
CA ALA A 169 -10.45 -4.99 -18.56
C ALA A 169 -10.68 -3.48 -18.56
N HIS A 170 -11.90 -3.06 -18.93
CA HIS A 170 -12.27 -1.64 -18.96
C HIS A 170 -12.27 -1.01 -17.56
N ALA A 171 -12.85 -1.70 -16.58
CA ALA A 171 -12.89 -1.21 -15.20
C ALA A 171 -11.48 -1.01 -14.59
N PHE A 172 -10.54 -1.95 -14.84
CA PHE A 172 -9.17 -1.81 -14.37
C PHE A 172 -8.38 -0.72 -15.13
N ALA A 173 -8.66 -0.53 -16.42
CA ALA A 173 -8.07 0.58 -17.17
C ALA A 173 -8.53 1.93 -16.62
N GLU A 174 -9.82 2.11 -16.35
CA GLU A 174 -10.36 3.32 -15.72
C GLU A 174 -9.76 3.55 -14.32
N ALA A 175 -9.61 2.49 -13.51
CA ALA A 175 -8.97 2.60 -12.19
C ALA A 175 -7.52 3.05 -12.31
N ALA A 176 -6.76 2.48 -13.25
CA ALA A 176 -5.36 2.86 -13.53
C ALA A 176 -5.24 4.33 -13.95
N ASP A 177 -6.11 4.80 -14.85
CA ASP A 177 -6.10 6.18 -15.32
C ASP A 177 -6.46 7.16 -14.18
N ALA A 178 -7.47 6.82 -13.36
CA ALA A 178 -7.84 7.60 -12.19
C ALA A 178 -6.69 7.69 -11.17
N ARG A 179 -6.02 6.56 -10.90
CA ARG A 179 -4.87 6.53 -10.00
C ARG A 179 -3.70 7.34 -10.56
N ALA A 180 -3.37 7.20 -11.84
CA ALA A 180 -2.31 7.99 -12.47
C ALA A 180 -2.57 9.49 -12.31
N ALA A 181 -3.80 9.94 -12.59
CA ALA A 181 -4.20 11.33 -12.40
C ALA A 181 -4.11 11.80 -10.94
N ALA A 182 -4.48 10.93 -9.97
CA ALA A 182 -4.36 11.25 -8.56
C ALA A 182 -2.89 11.32 -8.09
N ILE A 183 -2.01 10.42 -8.58
CA ILE A 183 -0.57 10.47 -8.32
C ILE A 183 0.02 11.79 -8.85
N ASP A 184 -0.25 12.15 -10.10
CA ASP A 184 0.25 13.39 -10.69
C ASP A 184 -0.25 14.63 -9.94
N ARG A 185 -1.48 14.60 -9.46
CA ARG A 185 -2.09 15.73 -8.77
C ARG A 185 -1.60 15.91 -7.34
N TRP A 186 -1.46 14.83 -6.58
CA TRP A 186 -1.24 14.88 -5.13
C TRP A 186 0.18 14.54 -4.70
N LEU A 187 0.92 13.81 -5.53
CA LEU A 187 2.26 13.33 -5.18
C LEU A 187 3.36 13.97 -6.03
N TRP A 188 3.03 14.74 -7.08
CA TRP A 188 4.02 15.49 -7.85
C TRP A 188 4.27 16.87 -7.23
N SER A 189 5.52 17.22 -7.02
CA SER A 189 5.97 18.55 -6.59
C SER A 189 6.61 19.29 -7.76
N ASP A 190 6.00 20.38 -8.21
CA ASP A 190 6.59 21.25 -9.23
C ASP A 190 7.84 21.98 -8.71
N GLU A 191 7.89 22.26 -7.41
CA GLU A 191 9.02 22.93 -6.75
C GLU A 191 10.26 22.04 -6.73
N ASP A 192 10.09 20.74 -6.39
CA ASP A 192 11.20 19.79 -6.29
C ASP A 192 11.49 19.09 -7.62
N GLY A 193 10.55 19.14 -8.58
CA GLY A 193 10.62 18.37 -9.83
C GLY A 193 10.63 16.86 -9.60
N ALA A 194 9.93 16.38 -8.56
CA ALA A 194 9.93 15.00 -8.10
C ALA A 194 8.58 14.57 -7.55
N PHE A 195 8.36 13.25 -7.51
CA PHE A 195 7.26 12.67 -6.76
C PHE A 195 7.64 12.54 -5.29
N LEU A 196 6.76 13.02 -4.40
CA LEU A 196 6.91 13.00 -2.96
C LEU A 196 5.71 12.29 -2.31
N ASP A 197 5.93 11.81 -1.08
CA ASP A 197 4.84 11.31 -0.25
C ASP A 197 3.93 12.49 0.16
N PHE A 198 2.62 12.24 0.24
CA PHE A 198 1.67 13.20 0.74
C PHE A 198 1.43 12.94 2.23
N ASP A 199 1.39 14.02 3.02
CA ASP A 199 1.19 14.04 4.46
C ASP A 199 -0.13 14.71 4.85
#